data_e97feaeaf4f391dc57df28fdb7c3a2db
#
_entry.id   e97feaeaf4f391dc57df28fdb7c3a2db
#
_cell.length_a   1.000
_cell.length_b   1.000
_cell.length_c   1.000
_cell.angle_alpha   90.00
_cell.angle_beta   90.00
_cell.angle_gamma   90.00
#
_symmetry.space_group_name_H-M   'P 1'
#
loop_
_entity.id
_entity.type
_entity.pdbx_description
1 polymer ?
#
loop_
_entity_poly.entity_id
_entity_poly.type
_entity_poly.pdbx_seq_one_letter_code
_entity_poly.pdbx_strand_id
1 'polypeptide(L)'
;MNEALLSARELSVGYHGRPLLREICLQVRRGEILTLIGPNGAGKSTILKSLIGQLRLLGGQVSLLGRDMVQLSEREIARSLSVMMTGRAQLERMTCWEVAAAGRYPYTGRLGILGPGDRAAVRAALERVHALDLRDALFDQISDGQRQRVLLARAICQEPEVLVLDEPTSLGLCHWRKRQRDSGLPQAPAAGGSLRCRDPLGE
;
A
#
# COMPACT_ATOMS: atom_id res chain seq x y z
N MET A 1 -15.82 18.71 -2.62
CA MET A 1 -16.14 17.28 -2.92
C MET A 1 -14.85 16.50 -2.67
N ASN A 2 -14.87 15.51 -1.76
CA ASN A 2 -13.66 14.76 -1.40
C ASN A 2 -13.41 13.69 -2.47
N GLU A 3 -12.54 13.98 -3.43
CA GLU A 3 -12.24 13.11 -4.57
C GLU A 3 -11.58 11.80 -4.12
N ALA A 4 -11.97 10.67 -4.74
CA ALA A 4 -11.39 9.37 -4.41
C ALA A 4 -9.94 9.31 -4.89
N LEU A 5 -9.02 8.92 -3.99
CA LEU A 5 -7.61 8.70 -4.31
C LEU A 5 -7.41 7.41 -5.11
N LEU A 6 -8.16 6.35 -4.77
CA LEU A 6 -8.20 5.09 -5.49
C LEU A 6 -9.66 4.66 -5.65
N SER A 7 -10.06 4.24 -6.83
CA SER A 7 -11.39 3.68 -7.07
C SER A 7 -11.34 2.53 -8.07
N ALA A 8 -12.26 1.59 -7.88
CA ALA A 8 -12.51 0.51 -8.83
C ALA A 8 -14.01 0.48 -9.15
N ARG A 9 -14.36 0.31 -10.42
CA ARG A 9 -15.74 0.21 -10.92
C ARG A 9 -15.90 -1.08 -11.70
N GLU A 10 -16.92 -1.86 -11.35
CA GLU A 10 -17.29 -3.13 -12.01
C GLU A 10 -16.11 -4.09 -12.20
N LEU A 11 -15.18 -4.07 -11.26
CA LEU A 11 -13.93 -4.78 -11.36
C LEU A 11 -14.18 -6.29 -11.38
N SER A 12 -13.67 -6.97 -12.42
CA SER A 12 -13.63 -8.42 -12.53
C SER A 12 -12.18 -8.90 -12.45
N VAL A 13 -11.90 -9.77 -11.49
CA VAL A 13 -10.54 -10.24 -11.19
C VAL A 13 -10.47 -11.76 -11.17
N GLY A 14 -9.33 -12.31 -11.58
CA GLY A 14 -9.14 -13.75 -11.63
C GLY A 14 -7.84 -14.12 -12.34
N TYR A 15 -7.68 -15.41 -12.64
CA TYR A 15 -6.48 -15.97 -13.24
C TYR A 15 -6.82 -16.71 -14.55
N HIS A 16 -5.91 -16.68 -15.51
CA HIS A 16 -6.02 -17.42 -16.78
C HIS A 16 -7.35 -17.18 -17.53
N GLY A 17 -7.86 -15.93 -17.49
CA GLY A 17 -9.12 -15.56 -18.12
C GLY A 17 -10.38 -16.04 -17.37
N ARG A 18 -10.23 -16.73 -16.25
CA ARG A 18 -11.35 -17.19 -15.40
C ARG A 18 -11.58 -16.22 -14.26
N PRO A 19 -12.74 -15.57 -14.19
CA PRO A 19 -13.04 -14.64 -13.09
C PRO A 19 -13.25 -15.41 -11.79
N LEU A 20 -12.56 -14.97 -10.75
CA LEU A 20 -12.76 -15.40 -9.37
C LEU A 20 -13.83 -14.55 -8.70
N LEU A 21 -13.79 -13.25 -8.95
CA LEU A 21 -14.73 -12.26 -8.42
C LEU A 21 -15.13 -11.29 -9.54
N ARG A 22 -16.36 -10.80 -9.48
CA ARG A 22 -16.96 -9.89 -10.47
C ARG A 22 -17.66 -8.73 -9.78
N GLU A 23 -17.89 -7.65 -10.53
CA GLU A 23 -18.73 -6.52 -10.12
C GLU A 23 -18.28 -5.86 -8.82
N ILE A 24 -16.95 -5.83 -8.57
CA ILE A 24 -16.42 -5.21 -7.38
C ILE A 24 -16.34 -3.71 -7.61
N CYS A 25 -17.02 -2.96 -6.74
CA CYS A 25 -16.89 -1.52 -6.68
C CYS A 25 -16.34 -1.12 -5.32
N LEU A 26 -15.30 -0.28 -5.32
CA LEU A 26 -14.71 0.27 -4.11
C LEU A 26 -14.10 1.63 -4.37
N GLN A 27 -13.95 2.40 -3.31
CA GLN A 27 -13.26 3.68 -3.35
C GLN A 27 -12.57 3.96 -2.03
N VAL A 28 -11.45 4.66 -2.10
CA VAL A 28 -10.69 5.13 -0.94
C VAL A 28 -10.44 6.61 -1.12
N ARG A 29 -10.84 7.42 -0.14
CA ARG A 29 -10.62 8.86 -0.11
C ARG A 29 -9.46 9.22 0.82
N ARG A 30 -9.04 10.47 0.77
CA ARG A 30 -8.01 10.99 1.69
C ARG A 30 -8.44 10.83 3.15
N GLY A 31 -7.55 10.22 3.96
CA GLY A 31 -7.80 9.94 5.37
C GLY A 31 -8.70 8.73 5.64
N GLU A 32 -9.15 8.01 4.61
CA GLU A 32 -9.92 6.77 4.78
C GLU A 32 -9.03 5.53 4.85
N ILE A 33 -9.48 4.55 5.62
CA ILE A 33 -8.91 3.20 5.67
C ILE A 33 -9.97 2.22 5.18
N LEU A 34 -9.72 1.58 4.04
CA LEU A 34 -10.52 0.47 3.53
C LEU A 34 -9.89 -0.86 3.95
N THR A 35 -10.67 -1.72 4.60
CA THR A 35 -10.20 -3.04 5.01
C THR A 35 -10.99 -4.13 4.30
N LEU A 36 -10.28 -5.04 3.61
CA LEU A 36 -10.87 -6.23 3.01
C LEU A 36 -10.85 -7.36 4.03
N ILE A 37 -12.04 -7.80 4.46
CA ILE A 37 -12.22 -8.87 5.46
C ILE A 37 -12.88 -10.08 4.78
N GLY A 38 -12.44 -11.27 5.12
CA GLY A 38 -13.00 -12.52 4.62
C GLY A 38 -12.09 -13.72 4.90
N PRO A 39 -12.56 -14.95 4.70
CA PRO A 39 -11.77 -16.16 4.91
C PRO A 39 -10.57 -16.25 3.97
N ASN A 40 -9.63 -17.14 4.28
CA ASN A 40 -8.53 -17.44 3.37
C ASN A 40 -9.09 -18.03 2.07
N GLY A 41 -8.51 -17.64 0.95
CA GLY A 41 -9.02 -18.03 -0.38
C GLY A 41 -10.17 -17.19 -0.93
N ALA A 42 -10.74 -16.24 -0.16
CA ALA A 42 -11.85 -15.37 -0.63
C ALA A 42 -11.46 -14.36 -1.73
N GLY A 43 -10.22 -14.38 -2.21
CA GLY A 43 -9.78 -13.49 -3.29
C GLY A 43 -9.28 -12.11 -2.84
N LYS A 44 -9.09 -11.85 -1.53
CA LYS A 44 -8.60 -10.56 -1.02
C LYS A 44 -7.29 -10.12 -1.69
N SER A 45 -6.27 -10.97 -1.67
CA SER A 45 -4.98 -10.67 -2.32
C SER A 45 -5.09 -10.57 -3.84
N THR A 46 -6.07 -11.25 -4.46
CA THR A 46 -6.36 -11.11 -5.90
C THR A 46 -6.90 -9.72 -6.20
N ILE A 47 -7.84 -9.22 -5.38
CA ILE A 47 -8.35 -7.85 -5.49
C ILE A 47 -7.20 -6.85 -5.32
N LEU A 48 -6.39 -6.99 -4.26
CA LEU A 48 -5.26 -6.08 -4.00
C LEU A 48 -4.27 -6.08 -5.17
N LYS A 49 -3.87 -7.25 -5.68
CA LYS A 49 -2.97 -7.36 -6.85
C LYS A 49 -3.54 -6.71 -8.10
N SER A 50 -4.85 -6.81 -8.31
CA SER A 50 -5.53 -6.16 -9.43
C SER A 50 -5.58 -4.65 -9.26
N LEU A 51 -5.88 -4.16 -8.05
CA LEU A 51 -5.91 -2.73 -7.72
C LEU A 51 -4.57 -2.03 -7.90
N ILE A 52 -3.45 -2.75 -7.72
CA ILE A 52 -2.10 -2.20 -7.87
C ILE A 52 -1.49 -2.48 -9.26
N GLY A 53 -2.26 -3.06 -10.17
CA GLY A 53 -1.81 -3.36 -11.54
C GLY A 53 -0.90 -4.58 -11.69
N GLN A 54 -0.66 -5.36 -10.62
CA GLN A 54 0.13 -6.61 -10.70
C GLN A 54 -0.61 -7.76 -11.37
N LEU A 55 -1.94 -7.70 -11.38
CA LEU A 55 -2.78 -8.69 -12.04
C LEU A 55 -3.65 -7.99 -13.07
N ARG A 56 -3.65 -8.50 -14.29
CA ARG A 56 -4.47 -7.96 -15.39
C ARG A 56 -5.95 -8.07 -15.02
N LEU A 57 -6.69 -6.97 -15.24
CA LEU A 57 -8.13 -6.94 -15.09
C LEU A 57 -8.80 -7.81 -16.14
N LEU A 58 -9.83 -8.55 -15.75
CA LEU A 58 -10.71 -9.29 -16.68
C LEU A 58 -11.91 -8.44 -17.11
N GLY A 59 -12.19 -7.36 -16.39
CA GLY A 59 -13.23 -6.37 -16.69
C GLY A 59 -13.22 -5.25 -15.67
N GLY A 60 -13.92 -4.16 -15.98
CA GLY A 60 -13.97 -2.98 -15.15
C GLY A 60 -12.75 -2.06 -15.28
N GLN A 61 -12.63 -1.11 -14.37
CA GLN A 61 -11.62 -0.06 -14.42
C GLN A 61 -11.10 0.25 -13.02
N VAL A 62 -9.81 0.57 -12.91
CA VAL A 62 -9.19 1.11 -11.70
C VAL A 62 -8.65 2.50 -12.00
N SER A 63 -9.01 3.48 -11.17
CA SER A 63 -8.53 4.85 -11.27
C SER A 63 -7.72 5.23 -10.03
N LEU A 64 -6.57 5.87 -10.24
CA LEU A 64 -5.69 6.42 -9.23
C LEU A 64 -5.63 7.95 -9.42
N LEU A 65 -5.96 8.70 -8.38
CA LEU A 65 -6.04 10.18 -8.40
C LEU A 65 -6.92 10.69 -9.56
N GLY A 66 -8.08 10.05 -9.79
CA GLY A 66 -9.02 10.41 -10.85
C GLY A 66 -8.62 9.99 -12.27
N ARG A 67 -7.43 9.41 -12.47
CA ARG A 67 -6.93 8.96 -13.79
C ARG A 67 -6.96 7.44 -13.88
N ASP A 68 -7.31 6.90 -15.06
CA ASP A 68 -7.25 5.46 -15.30
C ASP A 68 -5.81 4.96 -15.15
N MET A 69 -5.63 3.90 -14.34
CA MET A 69 -4.31 3.32 -14.09
C MET A 69 -3.62 2.80 -15.37
N VAL A 70 -4.38 2.38 -16.37
CA VAL A 70 -3.83 1.92 -17.66
C VAL A 70 -3.13 3.06 -18.42
N GLN A 71 -3.52 4.31 -18.17
CA GLN A 71 -2.96 5.50 -18.80
C GLN A 71 -1.74 6.08 -18.05
N LEU A 72 -1.46 5.56 -16.85
CA LEU A 72 -0.37 6.03 -16.03
C LEU A 72 0.91 5.23 -16.33
N SER A 73 2.04 5.91 -16.35
CA SER A 73 3.35 5.26 -16.36
C SER A 73 3.62 4.58 -15.01
N GLU A 74 4.44 3.53 -15.01
CA GLU A 74 4.86 2.84 -13.78
C GLU A 74 5.44 3.82 -12.75
N ARG A 75 6.14 4.85 -13.21
CA ARG A 75 6.73 5.89 -12.34
C ARG A 75 5.68 6.78 -11.70
N GLU A 76 4.62 7.16 -12.42
CA GLU A 76 3.49 7.92 -11.87
C GLU A 76 2.74 7.10 -10.83
N ILE A 77 2.46 5.83 -11.14
CA ILE A 77 1.86 4.89 -10.19
C ILE A 77 2.73 4.78 -8.93
N ALA A 78 4.03 4.51 -9.11
CA ALA A 78 4.95 4.32 -7.99
C ALA A 78 5.18 5.58 -7.14
N ARG A 79 4.91 6.77 -7.63
CA ARG A 79 4.93 8.01 -6.83
C ARG A 79 3.67 8.23 -6.01
N SER A 80 2.55 7.64 -6.43
CA SER A 80 1.24 7.88 -5.83
C SER A 80 0.75 6.70 -4.98
N LEU A 81 1.20 5.49 -5.30
CA LEU A 81 0.74 4.27 -4.66
C LEU A 81 1.94 3.44 -4.19
N SER A 82 1.97 3.11 -2.91
CA SER A 82 2.95 2.19 -2.33
C SER A 82 2.30 0.91 -1.87
N VAL A 83 3.06 -0.18 -1.92
CA VAL A 83 2.55 -1.52 -1.63
C VAL A 83 3.48 -2.25 -0.69
N MET A 84 2.90 -2.83 0.35
CA MET A 84 3.55 -3.81 1.20
C MET A 84 2.78 -5.13 1.11
N MET A 85 3.32 -6.07 0.31
CA MET A 85 2.75 -7.41 0.14
C MET A 85 3.39 -8.39 1.11
N THR A 86 2.59 -9.36 1.57
CA THR A 86 3.12 -10.53 2.29
C THR A 86 3.92 -11.39 1.32
N GLY A 87 5.19 -11.56 1.61
CA GLY A 87 6.11 -12.38 0.87
C GLY A 87 7.50 -12.28 1.50
N ARG A 88 8.26 -13.36 1.53
CA ARG A 88 9.66 -13.30 1.95
C ARG A 88 10.44 -12.61 0.83
N ALA A 89 10.63 -11.31 0.97
CA ALA A 89 11.62 -10.61 0.16
C ALA A 89 13.00 -11.19 0.51
N GLN A 90 13.59 -11.94 -0.41
CA GLN A 90 14.98 -12.39 -0.29
C GLN A 90 15.88 -11.19 -0.60
N LEU A 91 16.11 -10.37 0.42
CA LEU A 91 16.97 -9.18 0.36
C LEU A 91 18.27 -9.51 1.12
N GLU A 92 18.99 -10.50 0.57
CA GLU A 92 20.26 -10.94 1.16
C GLU A 92 21.31 -9.83 1.07
N ARG A 93 22.13 -9.70 2.13
CA ARG A 93 23.25 -8.74 2.22
C ARG A 93 22.88 -7.26 2.12
N MET A 94 21.61 -6.89 2.20
CA MET A 94 21.21 -5.48 2.26
C MET A 94 21.05 -5.04 3.72
N THR A 95 21.51 -3.84 4.03
CA THR A 95 21.23 -3.19 5.30
C THR A 95 19.76 -2.76 5.38
N CYS A 96 19.23 -2.57 6.57
CA CYS A 96 17.88 -2.05 6.77
C CYS A 96 17.73 -0.65 6.15
N TRP A 97 18.78 0.16 6.15
CA TRP A 97 18.82 1.44 5.44
C TRP A 97 18.61 1.26 3.94
N GLU A 98 19.35 0.37 3.30
CA GLU A 98 19.26 0.13 1.85
C GLU A 98 17.89 -0.41 1.46
N VAL A 99 17.33 -1.30 2.27
CA VAL A 99 15.96 -1.81 2.06
C VAL A 99 14.94 -0.67 2.13
N ALA A 100 15.00 0.20 3.15
CA ALA A 100 14.12 1.36 3.26
C ALA A 100 14.35 2.35 2.11
N ALA A 101 15.61 2.59 1.73
CA ALA A 101 15.99 3.50 0.67
C ALA A 101 15.49 3.09 -0.72
N ALA A 102 15.28 1.79 -0.96
CA ALA A 102 14.65 1.30 -2.19
C ALA A 102 13.26 1.90 -2.43
N GLY A 103 12.57 2.39 -1.40
CA GLY A 103 11.32 3.14 -1.54
C GLY A 103 11.47 4.48 -2.27
N ARG A 104 12.70 5.02 -2.37
CA ARG A 104 12.97 6.28 -3.11
C ARG A 104 13.23 6.07 -4.59
N TYR A 105 13.22 4.83 -5.08
CA TYR A 105 13.46 4.52 -6.50
C TYR A 105 12.63 5.37 -7.48
N PRO A 106 11.35 5.69 -7.25
CA PRO A 106 10.58 6.54 -8.17
C PRO A 106 11.10 7.98 -8.28
N TYR A 107 11.92 8.43 -7.33
CA TYR A 107 12.46 9.81 -7.25
C TYR A 107 13.91 9.89 -7.69
N THR A 108 14.67 8.80 -7.57
CA THR A 108 16.05 8.74 -8.03
C THR A 108 16.13 8.62 -9.56
N GLY A 109 17.21 9.14 -10.13
CA GLY A 109 17.47 9.00 -11.56
C GLY A 109 17.89 7.57 -11.94
N ARG A 110 18.34 7.37 -13.19
CA ARG A 110 18.77 6.06 -13.73
C ARG A 110 19.88 5.40 -12.91
N LEU A 111 20.69 6.18 -12.21
CA LEU A 111 21.80 5.68 -11.38
C LEU A 111 21.38 5.34 -9.94
N GLY A 112 20.12 5.57 -9.54
CA GLY A 112 19.64 5.27 -8.18
C GLY A 112 20.31 6.08 -7.06
N ILE A 113 20.98 7.19 -7.37
CA ILE A 113 21.73 7.98 -6.38
C ILE A 113 20.77 8.77 -5.53
N LEU A 114 20.84 8.57 -4.21
CA LEU A 114 20.02 9.29 -3.23
C LEU A 114 20.57 10.72 -3.02
N GLY A 115 19.72 11.70 -3.26
CA GLY A 115 19.97 13.09 -2.88
C GLY A 115 19.81 13.33 -1.36
N PRO A 116 20.15 14.54 -0.88
CA PRO A 116 19.96 14.89 0.54
C PRO A 116 18.52 14.73 1.03
N GLY A 117 17.54 15.14 0.20
CA GLY A 117 16.10 14.99 0.49
C GLY A 117 15.67 13.52 0.60
N ASP A 118 16.17 12.65 -0.28
CA ASP A 118 15.87 11.22 -0.22
C ASP A 118 16.42 10.59 1.06
N ARG A 119 17.66 10.94 1.45
CA ARG A 119 18.26 10.47 2.70
C ARG A 119 17.47 10.92 3.92
N ALA A 120 16.97 12.16 3.92
CA ALA A 120 16.11 12.68 4.97
C ALA A 120 14.77 11.92 5.04
N ALA A 121 14.13 11.63 3.89
CA ALA A 121 12.90 10.86 3.82
C ALA A 121 13.08 9.41 4.35
N VAL A 122 14.18 8.75 3.98
CA VAL A 122 14.51 7.40 4.48
C VAL A 122 14.69 7.42 6.00
N ARG A 123 15.45 8.39 6.53
CA ARG A 123 15.66 8.54 7.96
C ARG A 123 14.33 8.73 8.70
N ALA A 124 13.52 9.69 8.26
CA ALA A 124 12.22 9.98 8.84
C ALA A 124 11.28 8.77 8.79
N ALA A 125 11.29 7.99 7.71
CA ALA A 125 10.50 6.77 7.60
C ALA A 125 10.93 5.70 8.61
N LEU A 126 12.24 5.47 8.79
CA LEU A 126 12.78 4.53 9.79
C LEU A 126 12.47 5.00 11.22
N GLU A 127 12.55 6.29 11.51
CA GLU A 127 12.17 6.87 12.79
C GLU A 127 10.68 6.64 13.11
N ARG A 128 9.79 6.86 12.13
CA ARG A 128 8.34 6.67 12.27
C ARG A 128 7.95 5.25 12.66
N VAL A 129 8.70 4.26 12.21
CA VAL A 129 8.45 2.84 12.52
C VAL A 129 9.31 2.31 13.66
N HIS A 130 10.07 3.16 14.34
CA HIS A 130 10.99 2.79 15.40
C HIS A 130 11.99 1.70 14.97
N ALA A 131 12.67 1.94 13.85
CA ALA A 131 13.68 1.04 13.27
C ALA A 131 14.97 1.77 12.85
N LEU A 132 15.18 3.02 13.28
CA LEU A 132 16.38 3.77 12.92
C LEU A 132 17.64 3.17 13.56
N ASP A 133 17.53 2.60 14.74
CA ASP A 133 18.59 1.87 15.43
C ASP A 133 19.09 0.64 14.67
N LEU A 134 18.26 0.09 13.79
CA LEU A 134 18.56 -1.07 12.95
C LEU A 134 19.17 -0.69 11.59
N ARG A 135 19.37 0.59 11.29
CA ARG A 135 19.72 1.08 9.95
C ARG A 135 20.93 0.35 9.33
N ASP A 136 21.96 0.08 10.14
CA ASP A 136 23.24 -0.52 9.70
C ASP A 136 23.22 -2.06 9.85
N ALA A 137 22.17 -2.65 10.44
CA ALA A 137 22.01 -4.09 10.56
C ALA A 137 21.61 -4.72 9.21
N LEU A 138 22.06 -5.95 8.97
CA LEU A 138 21.65 -6.72 7.80
C LEU A 138 20.18 -7.14 7.95
N PHE A 139 19.40 -6.95 6.89
CA PHE A 139 17.98 -7.21 6.87
C PHE A 139 17.62 -8.68 7.10
N ASP A 140 18.47 -9.61 6.67
CA ASP A 140 18.32 -11.05 6.88
C ASP A 140 18.67 -11.51 8.29
N GLN A 141 19.34 -10.68 9.11
CA GLN A 141 19.76 -11.01 10.47
C GLN A 141 18.84 -10.46 11.56
N ILE A 142 17.83 -9.67 11.21
CA ILE A 142 16.87 -9.13 12.18
C ILE A 142 15.62 -10.00 12.29
N SER A 143 14.84 -9.83 13.37
CA SER A 143 13.60 -10.60 13.60
C SER A 143 12.51 -10.27 12.57
N ASP A 144 11.55 -11.17 12.38
CA ASP A 144 10.45 -10.96 11.41
C ASP A 144 9.63 -9.69 11.71
N GLY A 145 9.39 -9.37 12.99
CA GLY A 145 8.72 -8.13 13.36
C GLY A 145 9.54 -6.88 13.04
N GLN A 146 10.88 -6.96 13.16
CA GLN A 146 11.78 -5.89 12.75
C GLN A 146 11.81 -5.76 11.22
N ARG A 147 11.87 -6.88 10.48
CA ARG A 147 11.78 -6.88 9.01
C ARG A 147 10.52 -6.19 8.52
N GLN A 148 9.39 -6.48 9.12
CA GLN A 148 8.13 -5.83 8.75
C GLN A 148 8.14 -4.33 9.00
N ARG A 149 8.72 -3.86 10.12
CA ARG A 149 8.88 -2.43 10.36
C ARG A 149 9.75 -1.77 9.29
N VAL A 150 10.85 -2.40 8.89
CA VAL A 150 11.72 -1.89 7.82
C VAL A 150 11.01 -1.89 6.45
N LEU A 151 10.23 -2.93 6.11
CA LEU A 151 9.42 -2.95 4.90
C LEU A 151 8.31 -1.87 4.92
N LEU A 152 7.74 -1.60 6.08
CA LEU A 152 6.80 -0.49 6.24
C LEU A 152 7.52 0.86 6.08
N ALA A 153 8.73 1.03 6.61
CA ALA A 153 9.55 2.22 6.37
C ALA A 153 9.82 2.43 4.87
N ARG A 154 10.15 1.36 4.14
CA ARG A 154 10.30 1.40 2.68
C ARG A 154 9.04 1.93 2.01
N ALA A 155 7.87 1.44 2.41
CA ALA A 155 6.61 1.87 1.83
C ALA A 155 6.26 3.33 2.19
N ILE A 156 6.53 3.77 3.41
CA ILE A 156 6.28 5.14 3.89
C ILE A 156 7.24 6.14 3.24
N CYS A 157 8.52 5.78 3.08
CA CYS A 157 9.53 6.70 2.54
C CYS A 157 9.31 7.01 1.05
N GLN A 158 8.48 6.23 0.37
CA GLN A 158 7.98 6.52 -0.97
C GLN A 158 7.02 7.72 -0.99
N GLU A 159 6.53 8.18 0.19
CA GLU A 159 5.59 9.30 0.35
C GLU A 159 4.32 9.16 -0.51
N PRO A 160 3.64 8.00 -0.48
CA PRO A 160 2.50 7.73 -1.35
C PRO A 160 1.23 8.45 -0.87
N GLU A 161 0.31 8.74 -1.81
CA GLU A 161 -1.06 9.16 -1.50
C GLU A 161 -1.93 7.97 -1.04
N VAL A 162 -1.65 6.77 -1.55
CA VAL A 162 -2.33 5.51 -1.21
C VAL A 162 -1.32 4.46 -0.78
N LEU A 163 -1.53 3.87 0.40
CA LEU A 163 -0.73 2.76 0.91
C LEU A 163 -1.58 1.49 0.94
N VAL A 164 -1.14 0.45 0.23
CA VAL A 164 -1.77 -0.87 0.21
C VAL A 164 -0.96 -1.84 1.06
N LEU A 165 -1.63 -2.46 2.03
CA LEU A 165 -1.03 -3.46 2.94
C LEU A 165 -1.77 -4.79 2.78
N ASP A 166 -1.04 -5.86 2.48
CA ASP A 166 -1.56 -7.24 2.49
C ASP A 166 -1.16 -7.91 3.80
N GLU A 167 -2.14 -8.46 4.52
CA GLU A 167 -1.98 -9.13 5.83
C GLU A 167 -1.13 -8.36 6.87
N PRO A 168 -1.48 -7.11 7.23
CA PRO A 168 -0.69 -6.30 8.15
C PRO A 168 -0.76 -6.76 9.62
N THR A 169 -1.32 -7.93 9.91
CA THR A 169 -1.58 -8.43 11.27
C THR A 169 -0.35 -8.57 12.15
N SER A 170 0.79 -8.81 11.55
CA SER A 170 2.08 -8.90 12.23
C SER A 170 2.75 -7.54 12.50
N LEU A 171 2.23 -6.44 11.96
CA LEU A 171 2.79 -5.10 12.14
C LEU A 171 2.51 -4.46 13.50
N GLY A 172 1.76 -5.13 14.40
CA GLY A 172 1.36 -4.52 15.66
C GLY A 172 0.51 -3.25 15.48
N LEU A 173 -0.17 -3.11 14.33
CA LEU A 173 -1.02 -1.96 13.99
C LEU A 173 -2.15 -1.74 15.00
N CYS A 174 -2.46 -2.72 15.85
CA CYS A 174 -3.32 -2.54 17.02
C CYS A 174 -2.80 -1.42 17.96
N HIS A 175 -1.49 -1.25 18.07
CA HIS A 175 -0.88 -0.16 18.84
C HIS A 175 -0.96 1.20 18.11
N TRP A 176 -1.01 1.21 16.79
CA TRP A 176 -1.10 2.46 16.01
C TRP A 176 -2.46 3.13 16.17
N ARG A 177 -3.55 2.33 16.19
CA ARG A 177 -4.90 2.85 16.50
C ARG A 177 -5.00 3.46 17.90
N LYS A 178 -4.26 2.93 18.87
CA LYS A 178 -4.30 3.44 20.24
C LYS A 178 -3.63 4.82 20.37
N ARG A 179 -2.53 5.07 19.64
CA ARG A 179 -1.83 6.36 19.65
C ARG A 179 -2.54 7.47 18.86
N GLN A 180 -3.31 7.14 17.80
CA GLN A 180 -4.13 8.16 17.12
C GLN A 180 -5.27 8.69 18.00
N ARG A 181 -5.78 7.91 18.97
CA ARG A 181 -6.74 8.40 19.96
C ARG A 181 -6.14 9.43 20.90
N ASP A 182 -4.86 9.29 21.21
CA ASP A 182 -4.16 10.15 22.16
C ASP A 182 -3.59 11.43 21.52
N SER A 183 -3.53 11.49 20.17
CA SER A 183 -2.97 12.63 19.42
C SER A 183 -4.01 13.59 18.83
N GLY A 184 -5.30 13.43 19.17
CA GLY A 184 -6.35 14.39 18.79
C GLY A 184 -6.70 14.47 17.29
N LEU A 185 -6.22 13.53 16.46
CA LEU A 185 -6.59 13.45 15.05
C LEU A 185 -8.02 12.85 14.90
N PRO A 186 -8.83 13.33 13.94
CA PRO A 186 -10.21 12.91 13.78
C PRO A 186 -10.32 11.41 13.56
N GLN A 187 -11.20 10.77 14.33
CA GLN A 187 -11.49 9.34 14.22
C GLN A 187 -12.18 9.05 12.89
N ALA A 188 -11.60 8.17 12.08
CA ALA A 188 -12.30 7.64 10.92
C ALA A 188 -13.51 6.81 11.37
N PRO A 189 -14.71 6.99 10.77
CA PRO A 189 -15.89 6.20 11.10
C PRO A 189 -15.62 4.72 10.78
N ALA A 190 -16.13 3.83 11.63
CA ALA A 190 -16.06 2.39 11.41
C ALA A 190 -16.92 2.04 10.18
N ALA A 191 -16.32 1.90 9.02
CA ALA A 191 -17.00 1.49 7.80
C ALA A 191 -17.03 -0.03 7.73
N GLY A 192 -18.10 -0.62 8.23
CA GLY A 192 -18.58 -1.93 7.82
C GLY A 192 -19.24 -1.78 6.44
N GLY A 193 -18.43 -1.71 5.37
CA GLY A 193 -18.96 -1.60 4.01
C GLY A 193 -19.11 -2.98 3.38
N SER A 194 -20.34 -3.45 3.13
CA SER A 194 -20.58 -4.55 2.22
C SER A 194 -20.17 -4.12 0.81
N LEU A 195 -19.36 -4.94 0.14
CA LEU A 195 -18.96 -4.78 -1.26
C LEU A 195 -20.16 -5.00 -2.20
N ARG A 196 -21.02 -4.01 -2.34
CA ARG A 196 -22.06 -3.97 -3.38
C ARG A 196 -22.02 -2.60 -4.05
N CYS A 197 -22.06 -2.57 -5.39
CA CYS A 197 -22.36 -1.35 -6.11
C CYS A 197 -23.71 -0.80 -5.62
N ARG A 198 -23.70 0.39 -5.03
CA ARG A 198 -24.88 1.24 -4.97
C ARG A 198 -24.76 2.22 -6.12
N ASP A 199 -25.77 2.27 -6.96
CA ASP A 199 -25.87 3.27 -8.02
C ASP A 199 -25.73 4.67 -7.41
N PRO A 200 -24.90 5.54 -7.99
CA PRO A 200 -24.76 6.91 -7.52
C PRO A 200 -25.94 7.82 -7.95
N LEU A 201 -26.94 7.30 -8.66
CA LEU A 201 -28.13 8.03 -9.08
C LEU A 201 -29.31 7.34 -8.40
N GLY A 202 -29.62 7.80 -7.20
CA GLY A 202 -30.90 7.47 -6.56
C GLY A 202 -32.03 8.11 -7.34
N GLU A 203 -32.91 7.30 -7.86
CA GLU A 203 -34.34 7.53 -7.90
C GLU A 203 -35.03 6.53 -7.00
#